data_f5cba94782576873b807cd82d016f929
#
_entry.id   f5cba94782576873b807cd82d016f929
#
_cell.length_a   1.000
_cell.length_b   1.000
_cell.length_c   1.000
_cell.angle_alpha   90.00
_cell.angle_beta   90.00
_cell.angle_gamma   90.00
#
_symmetry.space_group_name_H-M   'P 1'
#
loop_
_entity.id
_entity.type
_entity.pdbx_description
1 polymer ?
#
loop_
_entity_poly.entity_id
_entity_poly.type
_entity_poly.pdbx_seq_one_letter_code
_entity_poly.pdbx_strand_id
1 'polypeptide(L)'
;MNGKDRRTTELGLILLGLVIIGAAYTLAGLGRRASLPADVVPFLVMIVVLVLIAHLAVRRLAPNADGIILPVVALLNGLGYVFIARIDQDLAVRQAGLTAAGVVAFVATLALVRRVKSLADYCYTLLFLGLGLLLLPLLPVIGKTI
;
A
#
# COMPACT_ATOMS: atom_id res chain seq x y z
N MET A 1 -11.08 24.36 8.30
CA MET A 1 -10.44 23.97 7.03
C MET A 1 -11.53 23.52 6.08
N ASN A 2 -11.70 24.21 4.95
CA ASN A 2 -12.75 23.94 3.97
C ASN A 2 -12.52 22.55 3.32
N GLY A 3 -13.58 21.82 2.99
CA GLY A 3 -13.44 20.48 2.39
C GLY A 3 -12.69 20.44 1.04
N LYS A 4 -12.58 21.60 0.36
CA LYS A 4 -11.74 21.76 -0.83
C LYS A 4 -10.24 21.76 -0.49
N ASP A 5 -9.83 22.40 0.60
CA ASP A 5 -8.44 22.50 1.01
C ASP A 5 -7.87 21.14 1.44
N ARG A 6 -8.68 20.32 2.11
CA ARG A 6 -8.32 18.94 2.47
C ARG A 6 -8.03 18.06 1.26
N ARG A 7 -8.83 18.22 0.19
CA ARG A 7 -8.70 17.41 -1.04
C ARG A 7 -7.46 17.78 -1.84
N THR A 8 -7.13 19.07 -1.88
CA THR A 8 -5.93 19.58 -2.58
C THR A 8 -4.67 19.13 -1.84
N THR A 9 -4.69 19.17 -0.51
CA THR A 9 -3.58 18.70 0.32
C THR A 9 -3.34 17.19 0.16
N GLU A 10 -4.40 16.37 0.15
CA GLU A 10 -4.29 14.91 -0.08
C GLU A 10 -3.65 14.59 -1.43
N LEU A 11 -4.12 15.23 -2.51
CA LEU A 11 -3.54 15.04 -3.85
C LEU A 11 -2.09 15.51 -3.91
N GLY A 12 -1.78 16.65 -3.28
CA GLY A 12 -0.41 17.16 -3.19
C GLY A 12 0.53 16.18 -2.47
N LEU A 13 0.07 15.58 -1.36
CA LEU A 13 0.83 14.58 -0.61
C LEU A 13 1.01 13.27 -1.40
N ILE A 14 -0.01 12.82 -2.12
CA ILE A 14 0.09 11.65 -3.01
C ILE A 14 1.13 11.92 -4.10
N LEU A 15 1.06 13.07 -4.76
CA LEU A 15 2.01 13.44 -5.81
C LEU A 15 3.45 13.50 -5.26
N LEU A 16 3.64 14.15 -4.12
CA LEU A 16 4.93 14.21 -3.45
C LEU A 16 5.46 12.82 -3.11
N GLY A 17 4.60 11.95 -2.56
CA GLY A 17 4.94 10.57 -2.27
C GLY A 17 5.38 9.79 -3.51
N LEU A 18 4.66 9.93 -4.63
CA LEU A 18 5.01 9.29 -5.90
C LEU A 18 6.36 9.79 -6.44
N VAL A 19 6.65 11.09 -6.32
CA VAL A 19 7.95 11.65 -6.71
C VAL A 19 9.07 11.07 -5.85
N ILE A 20 8.88 10.98 -4.53
CA ILE A 20 9.85 10.39 -3.60
C ILE A 20 10.10 8.91 -3.94
N ILE A 21 9.05 8.13 -4.16
CA ILE A 21 9.16 6.70 -4.53
C ILE A 21 9.90 6.56 -5.86
N GLY A 22 9.57 7.35 -6.86
CA GLY A 22 10.23 7.33 -8.16
C GLY A 22 11.71 7.67 -8.06
N ALA A 23 12.06 8.73 -7.31
CA ALA A 23 13.44 9.11 -7.06
C ALA A 23 14.20 8.02 -6.30
N ALA A 24 13.60 7.44 -5.25
CA ALA A 24 14.21 6.36 -4.48
C ALA A 24 14.48 5.12 -5.34
N TYR A 25 13.53 4.74 -6.20
CA TYR A 25 13.68 3.59 -7.09
C TYR A 25 14.78 3.80 -8.13
N THR A 26 14.82 4.98 -8.76
CA THR A 26 15.85 5.32 -9.76
C THR A 26 17.24 5.37 -9.12
N LEU A 27 17.38 6.00 -7.94
CA LEU A 27 18.65 6.04 -7.20
C LEU A 27 19.10 4.66 -6.76
N ALA A 28 18.18 3.81 -6.30
CA ALA A 28 18.51 2.43 -5.93
C ALA A 28 19.00 1.61 -7.14
N GLY A 29 18.41 1.83 -8.32
CA GLY A 29 18.83 1.20 -9.57
C GLY A 29 20.21 1.67 -10.06
N LEU A 30 20.44 2.97 -10.06
CA LEU A 30 21.71 3.58 -10.45
C LEU A 30 22.84 3.13 -9.53
N GLY A 31 22.60 3.04 -8.23
CA GLY A 31 23.60 2.59 -7.26
C GLY A 31 24.00 1.11 -7.41
N ARG A 32 23.19 0.30 -8.10
CA ARG A 32 23.42 -1.14 -8.26
C ARG A 32 24.05 -1.52 -9.60
N ARG A 33 23.65 -0.87 -10.70
CA ARG A 33 24.01 -1.27 -12.08
C ARG A 33 24.60 -0.14 -12.93
N ALA A 34 24.74 1.07 -12.39
CA ALA A 34 25.08 2.29 -13.14
C ALA A 34 24.19 2.54 -14.39
N SER A 35 23.00 1.93 -14.40
CA SER A 35 22.00 2.07 -15.46
C SER A 35 20.60 2.21 -14.87
N LEU A 36 19.71 2.89 -15.58
CA LEU A 36 18.31 2.98 -15.19
C LEU A 36 17.69 1.57 -15.24
N PRO A 37 16.95 1.15 -14.20
CA PRO A 37 16.23 -0.12 -14.24
C PRO A 37 15.19 -0.09 -15.38
N ALA A 38 15.16 -1.12 -16.21
CA ALA A 38 14.17 -1.24 -17.30
C ALA A 38 12.72 -1.22 -16.80
N ASP A 39 12.52 -1.62 -15.55
CA ASP A 39 11.20 -1.78 -14.93
C ASP A 39 10.69 -0.53 -14.20
N VAL A 40 11.40 0.62 -14.28
CA VAL A 40 10.98 1.88 -13.61
C VAL A 40 9.59 2.31 -14.05
N VAL A 41 9.34 2.32 -15.36
CA VAL A 41 8.06 2.80 -15.91
C VAL A 41 6.90 1.89 -15.53
N PRO A 42 6.94 0.56 -15.78
CA PRO A 42 5.85 -0.32 -15.38
C PRO A 42 5.61 -0.32 -13.86
N PHE A 43 6.66 -0.21 -13.06
CA PHE A 43 6.53 -0.10 -11.61
C PHE A 43 5.79 1.19 -11.19
N LEU A 44 6.20 2.35 -11.70
CA LEU A 44 5.54 3.62 -11.38
C LEU A 44 4.09 3.63 -11.84
N VAL A 45 3.80 3.11 -13.04
CA VAL A 45 2.43 3.01 -13.56
C VAL A 45 1.58 2.13 -12.63
N MET A 46 2.10 1.00 -12.19
CA MET A 46 1.39 0.11 -11.26
C MET A 46 1.05 0.81 -9.95
N ILE A 47 2.03 1.48 -9.31
CA ILE A 47 1.78 2.21 -8.06
C ILE A 47 0.75 3.31 -8.27
N VAL A 48 0.88 4.12 -9.33
CA VAL A 48 -0.07 5.20 -9.63
C VAL A 48 -1.48 4.64 -9.79
N VAL A 49 -1.66 3.57 -10.53
CA VAL A 49 -2.97 2.92 -10.74
C VAL A 49 -3.55 2.42 -9.40
N LEU A 50 -2.76 1.74 -8.58
CA LEU A 50 -3.23 1.22 -7.29
C LEU A 50 -3.61 2.35 -6.33
N VAL A 51 -2.80 3.41 -6.26
CA VAL A 51 -3.09 4.59 -5.42
C VAL A 51 -4.33 5.32 -5.92
N LEU A 52 -4.51 5.45 -7.24
CA LEU A 52 -5.72 6.05 -7.82
C LEU A 52 -6.98 5.24 -7.51
N ILE A 53 -6.92 3.92 -7.60
CA ILE A 53 -8.04 3.04 -7.24
C ILE A 53 -8.38 3.24 -5.75
N ALA A 54 -7.39 3.20 -4.87
CA ALA A 54 -7.58 3.40 -3.45
C ALA A 54 -8.14 4.80 -3.14
N HIS A 55 -7.61 5.85 -3.78
CA HIS A 55 -8.09 7.22 -3.64
C HIS A 55 -9.55 7.39 -4.07
N LEU A 56 -9.93 6.84 -5.24
CA LEU A 56 -11.30 6.87 -5.72
C LEU A 56 -12.25 6.09 -4.81
N ALA A 57 -11.79 4.94 -4.28
CA ALA A 57 -12.57 4.15 -3.33
C ALA A 57 -12.82 4.92 -2.03
N VAL A 58 -11.77 5.52 -1.43
CA VAL A 58 -11.90 6.34 -0.22
C VAL A 58 -12.85 7.51 -0.47
N ARG A 59 -12.71 8.21 -1.59
CA ARG A 59 -13.58 9.35 -1.91
C ARG A 59 -15.05 9.00 -2.04
N ARG A 60 -15.36 7.80 -2.57
CA ARG A 60 -16.75 7.37 -2.79
C ARG A 60 -17.36 6.66 -1.59
N LEU A 61 -16.57 5.84 -0.90
CA LEU A 61 -17.07 4.95 0.15
C LEU A 61 -16.85 5.50 1.55
N ALA A 62 -15.81 6.33 1.75
CA ALA A 62 -15.46 6.93 3.04
C ALA A 62 -15.16 8.44 2.93
N PRO A 63 -16.14 9.29 2.57
CA PRO A 63 -15.92 10.72 2.29
C PRO A 63 -15.40 11.52 3.49
N ASN A 64 -15.59 11.01 4.71
CA ASN A 64 -15.14 11.62 5.97
C ASN A 64 -13.79 11.05 6.47
N ALA A 65 -13.13 10.16 5.70
CA ALA A 65 -11.83 9.64 6.07
C ALA A 65 -10.77 10.73 6.11
N ASP A 66 -9.74 10.52 6.95
CA ASP A 66 -8.61 11.43 7.02
C ASP A 66 -7.78 11.33 5.72
N GLY A 67 -7.57 12.48 5.08
CA GLY A 67 -6.83 12.58 3.81
C GLY A 67 -5.31 12.36 3.93
N ILE A 68 -4.76 12.22 5.15
CA ILE A 68 -3.33 12.00 5.37
C ILE A 68 -2.98 10.51 5.35
N ILE A 69 -3.89 9.65 5.78
CA ILE A 69 -3.63 8.21 5.95
C ILE A 69 -3.24 7.56 4.62
N LEU A 70 -4.00 7.80 3.56
CA LEU A 70 -3.75 7.18 2.26
C LEU A 70 -2.39 7.56 1.65
N PRO A 71 -1.99 8.85 1.61
CA PRO A 71 -0.66 9.24 1.14
C PRO A 71 0.49 8.60 1.93
N VAL A 72 0.36 8.53 3.26
CA VAL A 72 1.38 7.91 4.13
C VAL A 72 1.50 6.41 3.86
N VAL A 73 0.38 5.70 3.77
CA VAL A 73 0.36 4.26 3.44
C VAL A 73 0.96 4.01 2.06
N ALA A 74 0.61 4.83 1.05
CA ALA A 74 1.16 4.72 -0.29
C ALA A 74 2.68 4.94 -0.30
N LEU A 75 3.17 5.95 0.42
CA LEU A 75 4.60 6.24 0.54
C LEU A 75 5.35 5.07 1.21
N LEU A 76 4.87 4.59 2.35
CA LEU A 76 5.51 3.48 3.08
C LEU A 76 5.53 2.20 2.25
N ASN A 77 4.42 1.87 1.58
CA ASN A 77 4.35 0.69 0.71
C ASN A 77 5.31 0.81 -0.49
N GLY A 78 5.36 1.99 -1.12
CA GLY A 78 6.26 2.24 -2.24
C GLY A 78 7.74 2.18 -1.85
N LEU A 79 8.13 2.77 -0.71
CA LEU A 79 9.49 2.65 -0.17
C LEU A 79 9.81 1.20 0.18
N GLY A 80 8.88 0.47 0.82
CA GLY A 80 9.04 -0.95 1.11
C GLY A 80 9.34 -1.76 -0.15
N TYR A 81 8.61 -1.50 -1.24
CA TYR A 81 8.89 -2.13 -2.53
C TYR A 81 10.29 -1.81 -3.05
N VAL A 82 10.72 -0.54 -2.97
CA VAL A 82 12.08 -0.13 -3.41
C VAL A 82 13.17 -0.91 -2.66
N PHE A 83 13.02 -1.08 -1.35
CA PHE A 83 13.98 -1.86 -0.55
C PHE A 83 13.98 -3.34 -0.96
N ILE A 84 12.81 -3.95 -1.14
CA ILE A 84 12.69 -5.35 -1.57
C ILE A 84 13.29 -5.54 -2.96
N ALA A 85 12.96 -4.67 -3.92
CA ALA A 85 13.49 -4.72 -5.29
C ALA A 85 15.02 -4.56 -5.34
N ARG A 86 15.58 -3.85 -4.35
CA ARG A 86 17.04 -3.73 -4.21
C ARG A 86 17.70 -5.04 -3.77
N ILE A 87 17.00 -5.86 -2.98
CA ILE A 87 17.52 -7.13 -2.46
C ILE A 87 17.29 -8.24 -3.47
N ASP A 88 16.04 -8.41 -3.90
CA ASP A 88 15.59 -9.49 -4.77
C ASP A 88 14.42 -9.04 -5.66
N GLN A 89 14.58 -9.21 -6.98
CA GLN A 89 13.59 -8.82 -7.98
C GLN A 89 12.35 -9.75 -7.94
N ASP A 90 12.54 -11.04 -7.68
CA ASP A 90 11.42 -12.00 -7.63
C ASP A 90 10.54 -11.74 -6.41
N LEU A 91 11.13 -11.38 -5.28
CA LEU A 91 10.39 -10.95 -4.10
C LEU A 91 9.61 -9.66 -4.35
N ALA A 92 10.18 -8.72 -5.12
CA ALA A 92 9.50 -7.49 -5.49
C ALA A 92 8.25 -7.75 -6.35
N VAL A 93 8.30 -8.68 -7.29
CA VAL A 93 7.13 -9.09 -8.09
C VAL A 93 6.04 -9.68 -7.20
N ARG A 94 6.41 -10.54 -6.26
CA ARG A 94 5.47 -11.10 -5.26
C ARG A 94 4.85 -10.00 -4.39
N GLN A 95 5.66 -9.05 -3.93
CA GLN A 95 5.19 -7.90 -3.14
C GLN A 95 4.19 -7.06 -3.94
N ALA A 96 4.44 -6.83 -5.22
CA ALA A 96 3.52 -6.11 -6.10
C ALA A 96 2.15 -6.81 -6.18
N GLY A 97 2.14 -8.13 -6.35
CA GLY A 97 0.92 -8.94 -6.35
C GLY A 97 0.17 -8.87 -5.02
N LEU A 98 0.88 -8.97 -3.88
CA LEU A 98 0.29 -8.84 -2.55
C LEU A 98 -0.25 -7.43 -2.30
N THR A 99 0.42 -6.39 -2.79
CA THR A 99 -0.07 -5.00 -2.71
C THR A 99 -1.38 -4.84 -3.50
N ALA A 100 -1.45 -5.38 -4.71
CA ALA A 100 -2.68 -5.35 -5.50
C ALA A 100 -3.82 -6.09 -4.79
N ALA A 101 -3.58 -7.29 -4.26
CA ALA A 101 -4.54 -8.02 -3.46
C ALA A 101 -4.97 -7.24 -2.20
N GLY A 102 -4.03 -6.57 -1.53
CA GLY A 102 -4.30 -5.70 -0.38
C GLY A 102 -5.21 -4.52 -0.75
N VAL A 103 -4.99 -3.86 -1.89
CA VAL A 103 -5.86 -2.78 -2.38
C VAL A 103 -7.26 -3.29 -2.69
N VAL A 104 -7.38 -4.47 -3.31
CA VAL A 104 -8.70 -5.11 -3.55
C VAL A 104 -9.41 -5.40 -2.24
N ALA A 105 -8.71 -6.01 -1.27
CA ALA A 105 -9.26 -6.28 0.06
C ALA A 105 -9.67 -4.98 0.79
N PHE A 106 -8.87 -3.93 0.68
CA PHE A 106 -9.17 -2.61 1.23
C PHE A 106 -10.46 -2.02 0.64
N VAL A 107 -10.58 -2.03 -0.69
CA VAL A 107 -11.79 -1.54 -1.38
C VAL A 107 -13.01 -2.38 -1.00
N ALA A 108 -12.88 -3.71 -0.97
CA ALA A 108 -13.93 -4.60 -0.53
C ALA A 108 -14.37 -4.31 0.91
N THR A 109 -13.42 -4.11 1.81
CA THR A 109 -13.70 -3.75 3.21
C THR A 109 -14.46 -2.43 3.30
N LEU A 110 -14.03 -1.39 2.58
CA LEU A 110 -14.73 -0.11 2.53
C LEU A 110 -16.17 -0.24 1.99
N ALA A 111 -16.38 -1.14 1.03
CA ALA A 111 -17.72 -1.35 0.44
C ALA A 111 -18.65 -2.15 1.37
N LEU A 112 -18.12 -3.15 2.07
CA LEU A 112 -18.90 -4.01 2.96
C LEU A 112 -19.14 -3.37 4.33
N VAL A 113 -18.14 -2.69 4.88
CA VAL A 113 -18.19 -2.12 6.24
C VAL A 113 -18.78 -0.72 6.18
N ARG A 114 -20.10 -0.63 6.13
CA ARG A 114 -20.81 0.66 6.14
C ARG A 114 -20.97 1.28 7.53
N ARG A 115 -20.81 0.50 8.60
CA ARG A 115 -20.96 0.97 10.00
C ARG A 115 -19.83 0.39 10.85
N VAL A 116 -18.93 1.27 11.28
CA VAL A 116 -17.80 0.89 12.18
C VAL A 116 -18.32 0.33 13.53
N LYS A 117 -19.51 0.73 13.98
CA LYS A 117 -20.12 0.19 15.21
C LYS A 117 -20.34 -1.32 15.16
N SER A 118 -20.65 -1.88 14.00
CA SER A 118 -20.78 -3.34 13.85
C SER A 118 -19.46 -4.10 14.01
N LEU A 119 -18.31 -3.45 13.80
CA LEU A 119 -17.01 -4.08 14.06
C LEU A 119 -16.69 -4.16 15.55
N ALA A 120 -17.24 -3.26 16.37
CA ALA A 120 -17.02 -3.29 17.81
C ALA A 120 -17.57 -4.58 18.44
N ASP A 121 -18.66 -5.11 17.90
CA ASP A 121 -19.26 -6.36 18.35
C ASP A 121 -18.38 -7.58 18.03
N TYR A 122 -17.51 -7.47 17.04
CA TYR A 122 -16.58 -8.51 16.59
C TYR A 122 -15.13 -8.26 17.00
N CYS A 123 -14.87 -7.32 17.94
CA CYS A 123 -13.50 -6.91 18.28
C CYS A 123 -12.63 -8.09 18.75
N TYR A 124 -13.16 -9.00 19.55
CA TYR A 124 -12.44 -10.18 20.01
C TYR A 124 -12.18 -11.19 18.89
N THR A 125 -13.15 -11.41 18.01
CA THR A 125 -13.00 -12.28 16.84
C THR A 125 -11.92 -11.76 15.90
N LEU A 126 -11.91 -10.45 15.64
CA LEU A 126 -10.90 -9.79 14.82
C LEU A 126 -9.52 -9.81 15.47
N LEU A 127 -9.46 -9.65 16.81
CA LEU A 127 -8.22 -9.76 17.57
C LEU A 127 -7.61 -11.16 17.45
N PHE A 128 -8.42 -12.21 17.69
CA PHE A 128 -7.94 -13.59 17.58
C PHE A 128 -7.57 -13.96 16.14
N LEU A 129 -8.34 -13.49 15.16
CA LEU A 129 -8.02 -13.69 13.74
C LEU A 129 -6.70 -13.01 13.38
N GLY A 130 -6.51 -11.75 13.78
CA GLY A 130 -5.28 -11.00 13.55
C GLY A 130 -4.07 -11.64 14.22
N LEU A 131 -4.21 -12.07 15.46
CA LEU A 131 -3.16 -12.77 16.20
C LEU A 131 -2.82 -14.12 15.53
N GLY A 132 -3.83 -14.89 15.11
CA GLY A 132 -3.64 -16.13 14.36
C GLY A 132 -2.89 -15.92 13.05
N LEU A 133 -3.23 -14.89 12.29
CA LEU A 133 -2.52 -14.52 11.06
C LEU A 133 -1.06 -14.10 11.31
N LEU A 134 -0.79 -13.39 12.40
CA LEU A 134 0.57 -13.02 12.80
C LEU A 134 1.42 -14.22 13.22
N LEU A 135 0.80 -15.23 13.81
CA LEU A 135 1.49 -16.47 14.22
C LEU A 135 1.68 -17.46 13.06
N LEU A 136 0.96 -17.27 11.95
CA LEU A 136 0.98 -18.16 10.80
C LEU A 136 2.38 -18.39 10.20
N PRO A 137 3.25 -17.36 10.06
CA PRO A 137 4.64 -17.56 9.60
C PRO A 137 5.55 -18.31 10.56
N LEU A 138 5.19 -18.37 11.85
CA LEU A 138 5.96 -19.15 12.85
C LEU A 138 5.71 -20.65 12.76
N LEU A 139 4.64 -21.08 12.06
CA LEU A 139 4.37 -22.50 11.88
C LEU A 139 5.37 -23.09 10.87
N PRO A 140 6.11 -24.16 11.25
CA PRO A 140 7.19 -24.72 10.41
C PRO A 140 6.68 -25.33 9.09
N VAL A 141 5.36 -25.49 8.94
CA VAL A 141 4.72 -26.01 7.72
C VAL A 141 4.51 -24.91 6.68
N ILE A 142 4.38 -23.65 7.09
CA ILE A 142 4.05 -22.50 6.22
C ILE A 142 5.23 -21.53 6.13
N GLY A 143 5.99 -21.36 7.22
CA GLY A 143 7.25 -20.64 7.21
C GLY A 143 8.32 -21.55 6.63
N LYS A 144 8.74 -21.30 5.37
CA LYS A 144 9.97 -21.90 4.86
C LYS A 144 11.11 -21.42 5.76
N THR A 145 11.65 -22.33 6.55
CA THR A 145 12.96 -22.12 7.18
C THR A 145 13.97 -21.96 6.04
N ILE A 146 14.51 -20.79 5.96
CA ILE A 146 15.71 -20.48 5.16
C ILE A 146 16.92 -21.05 5.89
#